data_7556a55e5624dc66bbaec7ade100a211
#
_entry.id   7556a55e5624dc66bbaec7ade100a211
#
_cell.length_a   1.000
_cell.length_b   1.000
_cell.length_c   1.000
_cell.angle_alpha   90.00
_cell.angle_beta   90.00
_cell.angle_gamma   90.00
#
_symmetry.space_group_name_H-M   'P 1'
#
loop_
_entity.id
_entity.type
_entity.pdbx_description
1 polymer ?
#
loop_
_entity_poly.entity_id
_entity_poly.type
_entity_poly.pdbx_seq_one_letter_code
_entity_poly.pdbx_strand_id
1 'polypeptide(L)'
;MIIIDGGWAENAPALRKVIAQNGNHVDAWFISHTHSDHVGAFNVIYADPQGVTIDRIYDNGYDYEFIKEAGEPYDSMGLEPLETFHNLTKDADNIIHLRRDEELEVCGLRIHVYNAFDDIVKQNVGPDLDYQNDGSLCMKITNQEESFLYTGDVKADMNKYLFETYGDELTGDYVQLSHHGNWGFGTEDYDRMNAKAYFADITPEFYESHPIGELHQHLVDEGKQYYDYGTAPNSVELK
;
A
#
# COMPACT_ATOMS: atom_id res chain seq x y z
N MET A 1 -1.48 4.48 17.07
CA MET A 1 -1.76 3.45 16.03
C MET A 1 -1.45 4.03 14.66
N ILE A 2 -0.68 3.33 13.84
CA ILE A 2 -0.48 3.65 12.42
C ILE A 2 -1.35 2.70 11.61
N ILE A 3 -2.01 3.21 10.57
CA ILE A 3 -2.75 2.41 9.58
C ILE A 3 -2.17 2.69 8.19
N ILE A 4 -2.01 1.67 7.38
CA ILE A 4 -1.69 1.79 5.96
C ILE A 4 -2.86 1.18 5.20
N ASP A 5 -3.49 2.00 4.36
CA ASP A 5 -4.74 1.68 3.66
C ASP A 5 -5.90 1.24 4.58
N GLY A 6 -6.95 0.70 4.03
CA GLY A 6 -8.12 0.34 4.83
C GLY A 6 -8.92 -0.83 4.27
N GLY A 7 -8.65 -1.21 3.03
CA GLY A 7 -9.46 -2.17 2.31
C GLY A 7 -10.72 -1.55 1.70
N TRP A 8 -11.59 -2.41 1.21
CA TRP A 8 -12.87 -2.06 0.59
C TRP A 8 -13.80 -1.32 1.56
N ALA A 9 -14.77 -0.57 1.05
CA ALA A 9 -15.74 0.17 1.86
C ALA A 9 -16.50 -0.73 2.85
N GLU A 10 -16.81 -1.96 2.47
CA GLU A 10 -17.45 -2.96 3.34
C GLU A 10 -16.58 -3.45 4.49
N ASN A 11 -15.27 -3.21 4.44
CA ASN A 11 -14.34 -3.52 5.53
C ASN A 11 -14.38 -2.48 6.66
N ALA A 12 -14.97 -1.31 6.45
CA ALA A 12 -15.04 -0.24 7.44
C ALA A 12 -15.58 -0.68 8.82
N PRO A 13 -16.63 -1.51 8.95
CA PRO A 13 -17.06 -1.99 10.26
C PRO A 13 -16.03 -2.86 11.00
N ALA A 14 -15.23 -3.65 10.27
CA ALA A 14 -14.18 -4.46 10.86
C ALA A 14 -13.00 -3.57 11.31
N LEU A 15 -12.59 -2.64 10.46
CA LEU A 15 -11.51 -1.70 10.77
C LEU A 15 -11.85 -0.79 11.94
N ARG A 16 -13.11 -0.30 12.06
CA ARG A 16 -13.58 0.43 13.24
C ARG A 16 -13.42 -0.36 14.54
N LYS A 17 -13.66 -1.68 14.53
CA LYS A 17 -13.46 -2.51 15.72
C LYS A 17 -11.99 -2.55 16.12
N VAL A 18 -11.08 -2.64 15.16
CA VAL A 18 -9.63 -2.62 15.42
C VAL A 18 -9.22 -1.26 15.98
N ILE A 19 -9.70 -0.16 15.39
CA ILE A 19 -9.43 1.20 15.87
C ILE A 19 -9.98 1.39 17.29
N ALA A 20 -11.19 0.90 17.58
CA ALA A 20 -11.80 0.99 18.90
C ALA A 20 -11.01 0.23 19.97
N GLN A 21 -10.43 -0.92 19.64
CA GLN A 21 -9.56 -1.67 20.54
C GLN A 21 -8.27 -0.91 20.89
N ASN A 22 -7.88 0.06 20.05
CA ASN A 22 -6.73 0.93 20.22
C ASN A 22 -7.14 2.37 20.66
N GLY A 23 -8.30 2.53 21.30
CA GLY A 23 -8.72 3.78 21.92
C GLY A 23 -9.42 4.78 21.00
N ASN A 24 -9.90 4.36 19.84
CA ASN A 24 -10.51 5.20 18.80
C ASN A 24 -9.58 6.30 18.26
N HIS A 25 -8.27 6.10 18.36
CA HIS A 25 -7.27 7.08 17.96
C HIS A 25 -6.27 6.50 16.95
N VAL A 26 -6.09 7.22 15.86
CA VAL A 26 -5.13 6.93 14.78
C VAL A 26 -4.12 8.08 14.74
N ASP A 27 -2.87 7.81 15.08
CA ASP A 27 -1.79 8.80 15.04
C ASP A 27 -1.42 9.16 13.59
N ALA A 28 -1.43 8.15 12.71
CA ALA A 28 -1.14 8.32 11.29
C ALA A 28 -1.91 7.32 10.43
N TRP A 29 -2.51 7.80 9.36
CA TRP A 29 -3.14 6.96 8.35
C TRP A 29 -2.48 7.23 6.99
N PHE A 30 -1.80 6.23 6.44
CA PHE A 30 -1.19 6.29 5.12
C PHE A 30 -2.15 5.73 4.09
N ILE A 31 -2.35 6.45 2.99
CA ILE A 31 -3.11 6.02 1.82
C ILE A 31 -2.10 5.83 0.68
N SER A 32 -1.88 4.59 0.29
CA SER A 32 -0.91 4.26 -0.74
C SER A 32 -1.33 4.78 -2.10
N HIS A 33 -2.59 4.60 -2.44
CA HIS A 33 -3.25 5.11 -3.63
C HIS A 33 -4.77 5.03 -3.45
N THR A 34 -5.55 5.45 -4.46
CA THR A 34 -6.97 5.70 -4.27
C THR A 34 -7.91 4.67 -4.90
N HIS A 35 -7.43 3.43 -5.17
CA HIS A 35 -8.32 2.33 -5.56
C HIS A 35 -9.24 1.90 -4.40
N SER A 36 -10.39 1.33 -4.77
CA SER A 36 -11.47 0.99 -3.84
C SER A 36 -11.05 0.06 -2.71
N ASP A 37 -10.17 -0.88 -2.99
CA ASP A 37 -9.66 -1.89 -2.07
C ASP A 37 -8.54 -1.38 -1.15
N HIS A 38 -8.11 -0.14 -1.33
CA HIS A 38 -7.16 0.56 -0.47
C HIS A 38 -7.82 1.70 0.31
N VAL A 39 -8.52 2.61 -0.37
CA VAL A 39 -9.08 3.81 0.26
C VAL A 39 -10.54 3.66 0.70
N GLY A 40 -11.22 2.59 0.30
CA GLY A 40 -12.67 2.43 0.49
C GLY A 40 -13.11 2.55 1.95
N ALA A 41 -12.50 1.79 2.85
CA ALA A 41 -12.86 1.87 4.28
C ALA A 41 -12.45 3.20 4.93
N PHE A 42 -11.33 3.80 4.50
CA PHE A 42 -10.96 5.15 4.92
C PHE A 42 -12.05 6.16 4.57
N ASN A 43 -12.51 6.18 3.32
CA ASN A 43 -13.55 7.10 2.85
C ASN A 43 -14.82 6.99 3.70
N VAL A 44 -15.26 5.77 4.03
CA VAL A 44 -16.43 5.53 4.90
C VAL A 44 -16.19 6.02 6.32
N ILE A 45 -15.00 5.76 6.88
CA ILE A 45 -14.68 6.11 8.26
C ILE A 45 -14.47 7.63 8.39
N TYR A 46 -13.80 8.24 7.44
CA TYR A 46 -13.53 9.68 7.47
C TYR A 46 -14.79 10.53 7.23
N ALA A 47 -15.70 10.08 6.34
CA ALA A 47 -16.98 10.74 6.09
C ALA A 47 -17.91 10.71 7.31
N ASP A 48 -17.88 9.64 8.11
CA ASP A 48 -18.67 9.49 9.34
C ASP A 48 -17.78 8.89 10.45
N PRO A 49 -17.00 9.68 11.18
CA PRO A 49 -15.98 9.19 12.09
C PRO A 49 -16.50 8.35 13.28
N GLN A 50 -17.72 8.55 13.75
CA GLN A 50 -18.32 7.84 14.89
C GLN A 50 -17.40 7.76 16.14
N GLY A 51 -16.68 8.85 16.41
CA GLY A 51 -15.76 8.94 17.54
C GLY A 51 -14.32 8.54 17.25
N VAL A 52 -13.98 8.11 16.03
CA VAL A 52 -12.60 7.94 15.59
C VAL A 52 -11.95 9.31 15.41
N THR A 53 -10.73 9.46 15.92
CA THR A 53 -9.88 10.64 15.71
C THR A 53 -8.64 10.26 14.92
N ILE A 54 -8.24 11.11 13.98
CA ILE A 54 -7.08 10.90 13.11
C ILE A 54 -6.20 12.15 13.17
N ASP A 55 -4.96 11.99 13.65
CA ASP A 55 -4.04 13.13 13.79
C ASP A 55 -3.44 13.55 12.47
N ARG A 56 -2.99 12.59 11.66
CA ARG A 56 -2.36 12.83 10.36
C ARG A 56 -2.85 11.84 9.32
N ILE A 57 -3.06 12.35 8.12
CA ILE A 57 -3.32 11.56 6.91
C ILE A 57 -2.13 11.82 5.98
N TYR A 58 -1.52 10.74 5.50
CA TYR A 58 -0.45 10.80 4.51
C TYR A 58 -0.93 10.14 3.23
N ASP A 59 -0.76 10.80 2.10
CA ASP A 59 -1.05 10.22 0.79
C ASP A 59 0.17 10.26 -0.14
N ASN A 60 0.02 9.68 -1.31
CA ASN A 60 1.08 9.55 -2.30
C ASN A 60 1.35 10.83 -3.13
N GLY A 61 0.77 11.96 -2.77
CA GLY A 61 0.93 13.21 -3.52
C GLY A 61 0.23 13.21 -4.89
N TYR A 62 -0.85 12.45 -5.02
CA TYR A 62 -1.60 12.26 -6.28
C TYR A 62 -2.00 13.60 -6.94
N ASP A 63 -1.97 13.60 -8.28
CA ASP A 63 -2.45 14.72 -9.10
C ASP A 63 -3.89 14.42 -9.55
N TYR A 64 -4.87 14.93 -8.78
CA TYR A 64 -6.28 14.67 -9.00
C TYR A 64 -6.74 14.97 -10.43
N GLU A 65 -6.39 16.16 -10.95
CA GLU A 65 -6.84 16.56 -12.27
C GLU A 65 -6.20 15.72 -13.37
N PHE A 66 -4.92 15.38 -13.21
CA PHE A 66 -4.22 14.52 -14.16
C PHE A 66 -4.84 13.11 -14.18
N ILE A 67 -5.02 12.47 -13.02
CA ILE A 67 -5.57 11.10 -12.95
C ILE A 67 -7.00 11.09 -13.49
N LYS A 68 -7.80 12.10 -13.18
CA LYS A 68 -9.16 12.24 -13.69
C LYS A 68 -9.22 12.37 -15.20
N GLU A 69 -8.28 13.12 -15.81
CA GLU A 69 -8.16 13.27 -17.25
C GLU A 69 -7.64 12.01 -17.94
N ALA A 70 -6.65 11.35 -17.33
CA ALA A 70 -6.09 10.09 -17.81
C ALA A 70 -7.12 8.95 -17.81
N GLY A 71 -8.02 8.97 -16.82
CA GLY A 71 -9.01 7.92 -16.60
C GLY A 71 -8.45 6.73 -15.83
N GLU A 72 -9.30 5.74 -15.64
CA GLU A 72 -8.98 4.47 -14.99
C GLU A 72 -8.98 3.36 -16.03
N PRO A 73 -7.90 2.56 -16.18
CA PRO A 73 -7.85 1.50 -17.19
C PRO A 73 -8.81 0.34 -16.89
N TYR A 74 -9.28 0.23 -15.65
CA TYR A 74 -10.15 -0.86 -15.21
C TYR A 74 -11.52 -0.33 -14.80
N ASP A 75 -12.56 -0.62 -15.58
CA ASP A 75 -13.94 -0.22 -15.32
C ASP A 75 -14.44 -0.62 -13.90
N SER A 76 -13.91 -1.72 -13.34
CA SER A 76 -14.30 -2.22 -12.02
C SER A 76 -13.82 -1.35 -10.86
N MET A 77 -12.75 -0.58 -11.06
CA MET A 77 -12.18 0.30 -10.03
C MET A 77 -12.83 1.68 -10.05
N GLY A 78 -13.01 2.25 -11.24
CA GLY A 78 -13.62 3.57 -11.44
C GLY A 78 -12.87 4.73 -10.78
N LEU A 79 -13.31 5.94 -11.04
CA LEU A 79 -12.75 7.15 -10.43
C LEU A 79 -13.48 7.60 -9.14
N GLU A 80 -14.58 6.96 -8.79
CA GLU A 80 -15.41 7.37 -7.65
C GLU A 80 -14.65 7.35 -6.31
N PRO A 81 -13.81 6.34 -5.98
CA PRO A 81 -13.05 6.34 -4.74
C PRO A 81 -12.05 7.50 -4.65
N LEU A 82 -11.36 7.83 -5.76
CA LEU A 82 -10.49 8.99 -5.89
C LEU A 82 -11.26 10.30 -5.67
N GLU A 83 -12.40 10.46 -6.37
CA GLU A 83 -13.23 11.67 -6.25
C GLU A 83 -13.75 11.83 -4.80
N THR A 84 -14.15 10.73 -4.17
CA THR A 84 -14.60 10.73 -2.78
C THR A 84 -13.47 11.12 -1.84
N PHE A 85 -12.31 10.49 -1.95
CA PHE A 85 -11.14 10.81 -1.14
C PHE A 85 -10.74 12.29 -1.29
N HIS A 86 -10.62 12.76 -2.54
CA HIS A 86 -10.28 14.14 -2.83
C HIS A 86 -11.28 15.12 -2.18
N ASN A 87 -12.58 14.90 -2.37
CA ASN A 87 -13.61 15.79 -1.82
C ASN A 87 -13.65 15.81 -0.27
N LEU A 88 -13.30 14.68 0.36
CA LEU A 88 -13.22 14.58 1.81
C LEU A 88 -11.99 15.27 2.40
N THR A 89 -10.88 15.29 1.66
CA THR A 89 -9.57 15.64 2.22
C THR A 89 -8.97 16.95 1.70
N LYS A 90 -9.42 17.48 0.55
CA LYS A 90 -8.84 18.66 -0.11
C LYS A 90 -8.75 19.93 0.76
N ASP A 91 -9.62 20.07 1.75
CA ASP A 91 -9.65 21.20 2.68
C ASP A 91 -9.25 20.79 4.11
N ALA A 92 -8.70 19.58 4.29
CA ALA A 92 -8.31 19.08 5.59
C ALA A 92 -6.93 19.61 6.02
N ASP A 93 -6.85 20.14 7.26
CA ASP A 93 -5.61 20.71 7.79
C ASP A 93 -4.56 19.65 8.19
N ASN A 94 -4.97 18.39 8.28
CA ASN A 94 -4.15 17.28 8.76
C ASN A 94 -3.68 16.32 7.66
N ILE A 95 -3.88 16.66 6.39
CA ILE A 95 -3.37 15.88 5.26
C ILE A 95 -1.96 16.33 4.86
N ILE A 96 -1.11 15.37 4.53
CA ILE A 96 0.29 15.57 4.12
C ILE A 96 0.53 14.73 2.87
N HIS A 97 0.92 15.40 1.79
CA HIS A 97 1.27 14.77 0.52
C HIS A 97 2.74 14.37 0.53
N LEU A 98 3.00 13.08 0.58
CA LEU A 98 4.36 12.53 0.58
C LEU A 98 5.00 12.62 -0.81
N ARG A 99 6.33 12.63 -0.80
CA ARG A 99 7.15 12.69 -2.02
C ARG A 99 8.17 11.57 -2.01
N ARG A 100 8.59 11.18 -3.20
CA ARG A 100 9.74 10.29 -3.39
C ARG A 100 10.96 10.83 -2.64
N ASP A 101 11.75 9.92 -2.07
CA ASP A 101 12.96 10.19 -1.28
C ASP A 101 12.71 10.99 0.02
N GLU A 102 11.46 11.14 0.43
CA GLU A 102 11.14 11.77 1.70
C GLU A 102 11.40 10.83 2.87
N GLU A 103 12.01 11.37 3.92
CA GLU A 103 12.19 10.69 5.20
C GLU A 103 11.35 11.38 6.27
N LEU A 104 10.66 10.59 7.08
CA LEU A 104 9.86 11.10 8.19
C LEU A 104 9.95 10.16 9.40
N GLU A 105 9.64 10.71 10.56
CA GLU A 105 9.49 9.94 11.79
C GLU A 105 8.05 10.00 12.28
N VAL A 106 7.43 8.85 12.47
CA VAL A 106 6.05 8.71 12.95
C VAL A 106 6.02 7.69 14.07
N CYS A 107 5.53 8.09 15.25
CA CYS A 107 5.43 7.22 16.43
C CYS A 107 6.75 6.50 16.79
N GLY A 108 7.90 7.14 16.56
CA GLY A 108 9.21 6.57 16.83
C GLY A 108 9.71 5.57 15.76
N LEU A 109 8.96 5.42 14.67
CA LEU A 109 9.38 4.66 13.49
C LEU A 109 9.93 5.62 12.44
N ARG A 110 11.05 5.26 11.83
CA ARG A 110 11.60 5.97 10.66
C ARG A 110 10.99 5.38 9.39
N ILE A 111 10.52 6.25 8.52
CA ILE A 111 9.89 5.90 7.25
C ILE A 111 10.68 6.56 6.13
N HIS A 112 11.08 5.77 5.13
CA HIS A 112 11.66 6.25 3.88
C HIS A 112 10.73 5.93 2.72
N VAL A 113 10.40 6.92 1.91
CA VAL A 113 9.46 6.82 0.78
C VAL A 113 10.25 6.58 -0.52
N TYR A 114 10.20 5.37 -1.06
CA TYR A 114 10.85 5.03 -2.34
C TYR A 114 10.01 5.41 -3.55
N ASN A 115 8.68 5.36 -3.43
CA ASN A 115 7.75 5.72 -4.49
C ASN A 115 6.61 6.59 -3.96
N ALA A 116 6.25 7.58 -4.72
CA ALA A 116 5.08 8.42 -4.57
C ALA A 116 4.69 8.93 -5.95
N PHE A 117 3.49 9.51 -6.10
CA PHE A 117 3.01 10.00 -7.39
C PHE A 117 3.81 11.24 -7.82
N ASP A 118 4.51 11.15 -8.95
CA ASP A 118 5.33 12.24 -9.49
C ASP A 118 5.50 12.12 -11.02
N ASP A 119 6.32 13.00 -11.60
CA ASP A 119 6.62 12.96 -13.04
C ASP A 119 7.41 11.71 -13.45
N ILE A 120 8.08 11.04 -12.52
CA ILE A 120 8.77 9.77 -12.78
C ILE A 120 7.75 8.67 -13.02
N VAL A 121 6.68 8.61 -12.22
CA VAL A 121 5.55 7.70 -12.43
C VAL A 121 4.93 7.94 -13.80
N LYS A 122 4.66 9.21 -14.15
CA LYS A 122 4.08 9.57 -15.47
C LYS A 122 4.95 9.13 -16.66
N GLN A 123 6.27 9.00 -16.47
CA GLN A 123 7.23 8.60 -17.51
C GLN A 123 7.47 7.09 -17.57
N ASN A 124 7.25 6.36 -16.46
CA ASN A 124 7.58 4.94 -16.32
C ASN A 124 6.34 4.06 -16.15
N VAL A 125 5.13 4.63 -16.18
CA VAL A 125 3.89 3.84 -16.11
C VAL A 125 3.85 2.78 -17.21
N GLY A 126 3.31 1.61 -16.86
CA GLY A 126 3.14 0.50 -17.80
C GLY A 126 2.22 0.83 -18.99
N PRO A 127 2.18 -0.06 -20.00
CA PRO A 127 1.42 0.18 -21.22
C PRO A 127 -0.10 0.25 -21.02
N ASP A 128 -0.61 -0.19 -19.88
CA ASP A 128 -2.01 -0.07 -19.47
C ASP A 128 -2.36 1.29 -18.86
N LEU A 129 -1.35 2.15 -18.63
CA LEU A 129 -1.49 3.51 -18.12
C LEU A 129 -2.18 3.59 -16.75
N ASP A 130 -1.95 2.60 -15.91
CA ASP A 130 -2.48 2.54 -14.56
C ASP A 130 -1.65 3.41 -13.60
N TYR A 131 -1.90 4.70 -13.67
CA TYR A 131 -1.19 5.72 -12.90
C TYR A 131 -1.44 5.63 -11.40
N GLN A 132 -2.60 5.11 -10.98
CA GLN A 132 -2.92 4.98 -9.57
C GLN A 132 -2.08 3.89 -8.92
N ASN A 133 -2.04 2.69 -9.51
CA ASN A 133 -1.19 1.60 -9.01
C ASN A 133 0.29 1.97 -9.07
N ASP A 134 0.80 2.39 -10.22
CA ASP A 134 2.21 2.76 -10.37
C ASP A 134 2.62 3.97 -9.52
N GLY A 135 1.66 4.81 -9.14
CA GLY A 135 1.84 5.92 -8.22
C GLY A 135 1.72 5.57 -6.74
N SER A 136 1.49 4.31 -6.38
CA SER A 136 1.36 3.87 -4.98
C SER A 136 2.57 4.25 -4.14
N LEU A 137 2.33 4.54 -2.86
CA LEU A 137 3.43 4.63 -1.89
C LEU A 137 4.17 3.29 -1.81
N CYS A 138 5.48 3.35 -2.02
CA CYS A 138 6.39 2.29 -1.63
C CYS A 138 7.27 2.83 -0.51
N MET A 139 7.23 2.21 0.67
CA MET A 139 7.85 2.74 1.88
C MET A 139 8.56 1.67 2.68
N LYS A 140 9.72 2.00 3.21
CA LYS A 140 10.38 1.20 4.25
C LYS A 140 10.11 1.83 5.60
N ILE A 141 9.51 1.06 6.49
CA ILE A 141 9.23 1.43 7.87
C ILE A 141 10.21 0.67 8.76
N THR A 142 11.01 1.41 9.53
CA THR A 142 12.11 0.84 10.30
C THR A 142 11.99 1.25 11.76
N ASN A 143 12.11 0.29 12.67
CA ASN A 143 12.37 0.54 14.07
C ASN A 143 13.90 0.48 14.35
N GLN A 144 14.33 0.18 15.57
CA GLN A 144 15.75 0.12 15.91
C GLN A 144 16.47 -1.12 15.34
N GLU A 145 15.75 -2.21 15.08
CA GLU A 145 16.32 -3.53 14.78
C GLU A 145 15.81 -4.13 13.47
N GLU A 146 14.56 -3.90 13.11
CA GLU A 146 13.89 -4.55 11.97
C GLU A 146 13.13 -3.56 11.09
N SER A 147 12.82 -3.99 9.87
CA SER A 147 12.15 -3.18 8.86
C SER A 147 11.01 -3.92 8.17
N PHE A 148 10.00 -3.17 7.79
CA PHE A 148 8.90 -3.61 6.94
C PHE A 148 8.92 -2.79 5.64
N LEU A 149 9.01 -3.46 4.50
CA LEU A 149 8.83 -2.85 3.19
C LEU A 149 7.38 -3.01 2.75
N TYR A 150 6.68 -1.90 2.69
CA TYR A 150 5.35 -1.80 2.09
C TYR A 150 5.51 -1.32 0.65
N THR A 151 4.95 -2.03 -0.32
CA THR A 151 5.16 -1.79 -1.75
C THR A 151 3.91 -1.25 -2.45
N GLY A 152 2.78 -1.19 -1.75
CA GLY A 152 1.49 -0.84 -2.35
C GLY A 152 1.20 -1.72 -3.56
N ASP A 153 0.67 -1.11 -4.60
CA ASP A 153 0.28 -1.82 -5.82
C ASP A 153 1.16 -1.46 -7.03
N VAL A 154 2.40 -1.04 -6.76
CA VAL A 154 3.36 -0.71 -7.82
C VAL A 154 3.55 -1.89 -8.76
N LYS A 155 3.39 -1.67 -10.08
CA LYS A 155 3.43 -2.72 -11.11
C LYS A 155 4.82 -2.90 -11.72
N ALA A 156 4.96 -3.90 -12.58
CA ALA A 156 6.25 -4.41 -13.05
C ALA A 156 7.17 -3.35 -13.70
N ASP A 157 6.64 -2.42 -14.50
CA ASP A 157 7.48 -1.42 -15.17
C ASP A 157 8.04 -0.40 -14.16
N MET A 158 7.23 0.05 -13.22
CA MET A 158 7.67 0.94 -12.16
C MET A 158 8.59 0.23 -11.16
N ASN A 159 8.32 -1.05 -10.84
CA ASN A 159 9.19 -1.88 -10.01
C ASN A 159 10.61 -2.00 -10.59
N LYS A 160 10.71 -2.18 -11.91
CA LYS A 160 12.01 -2.18 -12.60
C LYS A 160 12.77 -0.88 -12.37
N TYR A 161 12.10 0.27 -12.52
CA TYR A 161 12.70 1.57 -12.22
C TYR A 161 13.19 1.66 -10.77
N LEU A 162 12.37 1.20 -9.81
CA LEU A 162 12.73 1.23 -8.39
C LEU A 162 13.97 0.38 -8.10
N PHE A 163 14.05 -0.83 -8.65
CA PHE A 163 15.25 -1.67 -8.48
C PHE A 163 16.49 -1.10 -9.18
N GLU A 164 16.34 -0.50 -10.35
CA GLU A 164 17.45 0.17 -11.04
C GLU A 164 17.97 1.38 -10.25
N THR A 165 17.08 2.06 -9.51
CA THR A 165 17.41 3.26 -8.75
C THR A 165 17.96 2.95 -7.36
N TYR A 166 17.27 2.10 -6.60
CA TYR A 166 17.56 1.86 -5.18
C TYR A 166 18.29 0.54 -4.92
N GLY A 167 18.30 -0.36 -5.88
CA GLY A 167 19.07 -1.61 -5.77
C GLY A 167 18.69 -2.44 -4.55
N ASP A 168 19.71 -2.80 -3.76
CA ASP A 168 19.55 -3.63 -2.56
C ASP A 168 18.97 -2.87 -1.35
N GLU A 169 18.75 -1.56 -1.46
CA GLU A 169 18.04 -0.80 -0.43
C GLU A 169 16.54 -1.12 -0.44
N LEU A 170 16.00 -1.56 -1.60
CA LEU A 170 14.60 -1.93 -1.77
C LEU A 170 14.35 -3.33 -1.20
N THR A 171 14.48 -3.46 0.11
CA THR A 171 14.26 -4.69 0.86
C THR A 171 13.81 -4.38 2.28
N GLY A 172 13.31 -5.40 3.00
CA GLY A 172 12.94 -5.33 4.41
C GLY A 172 13.04 -6.71 5.05
N ASP A 173 13.05 -6.75 6.38
CA ASP A 173 12.91 -8.01 7.11
C ASP A 173 11.56 -8.68 6.85
N TYR A 174 10.55 -7.85 6.64
CA TYR A 174 9.19 -8.21 6.26
C TYR A 174 8.78 -7.42 5.03
N VAL A 175 8.08 -8.05 4.10
CA VAL A 175 7.70 -7.44 2.82
C VAL A 175 6.23 -7.71 2.51
N GLN A 176 5.48 -6.66 2.19
CA GLN A 176 4.17 -6.82 1.56
C GLN A 176 4.37 -7.09 0.06
N LEU A 177 3.63 -8.06 -0.48
CA LEU A 177 3.69 -8.39 -1.89
C LEU A 177 2.99 -7.31 -2.72
N SER A 178 3.72 -6.71 -3.63
CA SER A 178 3.22 -5.65 -4.50
C SER A 178 2.01 -6.09 -5.31
N HIS A 179 1.00 -5.25 -5.37
CA HIS A 179 -0.24 -5.47 -6.12
C HIS A 179 -0.88 -6.83 -5.78
N HIS A 180 -0.97 -7.11 -4.46
CA HIS A 180 -1.49 -8.36 -3.93
C HIS A 180 -0.75 -9.62 -4.42
N GLY A 181 0.51 -9.47 -4.88
CA GLY A 181 1.30 -10.52 -5.52
C GLY A 181 0.97 -10.74 -7.00
N ASN A 182 0.25 -9.82 -7.65
CA ASN A 182 -0.15 -9.92 -9.05
C ASN A 182 0.48 -8.80 -9.87
N TRP A 183 1.14 -9.13 -10.98
CA TRP A 183 1.72 -8.18 -11.95
C TRP A 183 2.67 -7.10 -11.35
N GLY A 184 3.02 -7.25 -10.08
CA GLY A 184 4.01 -6.42 -9.36
C GLY A 184 5.44 -6.93 -9.53
N PHE A 185 6.15 -7.08 -8.41
CA PHE A 185 7.48 -7.70 -8.39
C PHE A 185 7.43 -9.18 -8.78
N GLY A 186 8.45 -9.62 -9.51
CA GLY A 186 8.62 -11.03 -9.88
C GLY A 186 9.30 -11.87 -8.80
N THR A 187 9.36 -13.19 -9.03
CA THR A 187 10.02 -14.14 -8.12
C THR A 187 11.50 -13.78 -7.88
N GLU A 188 12.23 -13.38 -8.93
CA GLU A 188 13.64 -12.97 -8.82
C GLU A 188 13.83 -11.74 -7.92
N ASP A 189 12.86 -10.83 -7.91
CA ASP A 189 12.89 -9.64 -7.06
C ASP A 189 12.72 -10.02 -5.59
N TYR A 190 11.76 -10.90 -5.28
CA TYR A 190 11.56 -11.38 -3.92
C TYR A 190 12.70 -12.27 -3.43
N ASP A 191 13.33 -13.05 -4.31
CA ASP A 191 14.55 -13.79 -3.97
C ASP A 191 15.69 -12.84 -3.59
N ARG A 192 15.85 -11.75 -4.33
CA ARG A 192 16.83 -10.70 -4.05
C ARG A 192 16.55 -10.00 -2.73
N MET A 193 15.30 -9.68 -2.43
CA MET A 193 14.89 -9.07 -1.17
C MET A 193 15.18 -10.00 0.02
N ASN A 194 15.03 -11.30 -0.14
CA ASN A 194 15.32 -12.37 0.83
C ASN A 194 14.74 -12.09 2.23
N ALA A 195 13.50 -11.62 2.30
CA ALA A 195 12.82 -11.28 3.55
C ALA A 195 12.60 -12.50 4.45
N LYS A 196 12.40 -12.26 5.75
CA LYS A 196 12.02 -13.27 6.74
C LYS A 196 10.60 -13.78 6.50
N ALA A 197 9.69 -12.88 6.11
CA ALA A 197 8.32 -13.23 5.78
C ALA A 197 7.72 -12.27 4.76
N TYR A 198 6.76 -12.79 4.00
CA TYR A 198 6.01 -12.09 2.98
C TYR A 198 4.53 -12.03 3.34
N PHE A 199 3.89 -10.89 3.08
CA PHE A 199 2.48 -10.64 3.33
C PHE A 199 1.76 -10.41 2.02
N ALA A 200 0.75 -11.22 1.73
CA ALA A 200 -0.12 -11.05 0.58
C ALA A 200 -1.50 -10.60 1.05
N ASP A 201 -1.90 -9.43 0.60
CA ASP A 201 -3.20 -8.86 0.91
C ASP A 201 -4.29 -9.44 -0.02
N ILE A 202 -4.38 -10.77 -0.05
CA ILE A 202 -5.28 -11.52 -0.93
C ILE A 202 -5.76 -12.81 -0.24
N THR A 203 -6.86 -13.37 -0.74
CA THR A 203 -7.35 -14.69 -0.30
C THR A 203 -6.86 -15.81 -1.23
N PRO A 204 -6.67 -17.04 -0.72
CA PRO A 204 -6.22 -18.20 -1.51
C PRO A 204 -7.10 -18.56 -2.70
N GLU A 205 -8.33 -18.08 -2.74
CA GLU A 205 -9.29 -18.32 -3.84
C GLU A 205 -8.76 -17.85 -5.20
N PHE A 206 -7.85 -16.87 -5.19
CA PHE A 206 -7.27 -16.30 -6.40
C PHE A 206 -6.02 -17.06 -6.92
N TYR A 207 -5.46 -17.99 -6.15
CA TYR A 207 -4.20 -18.66 -6.51
C TYR A 207 -4.28 -19.49 -7.80
N GLU A 208 -5.44 -20.09 -8.10
CA GLU A 208 -5.61 -20.90 -9.31
C GLU A 208 -5.77 -20.06 -10.60
N SER A 209 -6.13 -18.79 -10.46
CA SER A 209 -6.55 -17.95 -11.60
C SER A 209 -5.68 -16.70 -11.82
N HIS A 210 -4.75 -16.40 -10.90
CA HIS A 210 -3.95 -15.19 -10.93
C HIS A 210 -2.46 -15.49 -10.73
N PRO A 211 -1.55 -14.59 -11.16
CA PRO A 211 -0.09 -14.75 -11.04
C PRO A 211 0.40 -15.03 -9.62
N ILE A 212 -0.32 -14.55 -8.59
CA ILE A 212 0.01 -14.81 -7.18
C ILE A 212 0.17 -16.31 -6.89
N GLY A 213 -0.54 -17.20 -7.58
CA GLY A 213 -0.42 -18.64 -7.34
C GLY A 213 0.96 -19.19 -7.65
N GLU A 214 1.59 -18.72 -8.73
CA GLU A 214 2.97 -19.10 -9.08
C GLU A 214 3.96 -18.50 -8.08
N LEU A 215 3.79 -17.24 -7.69
CA LEU A 215 4.62 -16.57 -6.71
C LEU A 215 4.50 -17.25 -5.33
N HIS A 216 3.28 -17.55 -4.88
CA HIS A 216 3.04 -18.28 -3.64
C HIS A 216 3.76 -19.63 -3.63
N GLN A 217 3.60 -20.44 -4.71
CA GLN A 217 4.26 -21.74 -4.81
C GLN A 217 5.78 -21.61 -4.76
N HIS A 218 6.34 -20.60 -5.45
CA HIS A 218 7.78 -20.33 -5.44
C HIS A 218 8.26 -20.01 -4.01
N LEU A 219 7.60 -19.09 -3.28
CA LEU A 219 7.98 -18.72 -1.92
C LEU A 219 7.89 -19.92 -0.95
N VAL A 220 6.89 -20.77 -1.12
CA VAL A 220 6.73 -22.00 -0.31
C VAL A 220 7.86 -23.01 -0.62
N ASP A 221 8.19 -23.21 -1.88
CA ASP A 221 9.26 -24.13 -2.31
C ASP A 221 10.65 -23.67 -1.80
N GLU A 222 10.87 -22.36 -1.74
CA GLU A 222 12.07 -21.75 -1.14
C GLU A 222 12.05 -21.71 0.40
N GLY A 223 10.99 -22.24 1.02
CA GLY A 223 10.87 -22.31 2.48
C GLY A 223 10.66 -20.97 3.16
N LYS A 224 10.15 -19.96 2.44
CA LYS A 224 9.86 -18.63 2.97
C LYS A 224 8.57 -18.64 3.80
N GLN A 225 8.56 -17.82 4.85
CA GLN A 225 7.33 -17.60 5.61
C GLN A 225 6.39 -16.71 4.81
N TYR A 226 5.13 -17.11 4.70
CA TYR A 226 4.12 -16.45 3.88
C TYR A 226 2.80 -16.32 4.65
N TYR A 227 2.17 -15.17 4.55
CA TYR A 227 0.90 -14.85 5.19
C TYR A 227 -0.09 -14.31 4.17
N ASP A 228 -1.32 -14.80 4.23
CA ASP A 228 -2.46 -14.32 3.44
C ASP A 228 -3.72 -14.19 4.31
N TYR A 229 -4.84 -13.81 3.73
CA TYR A 229 -6.12 -13.70 4.44
C TYR A 229 -6.87 -15.03 4.60
N GLY A 230 -6.26 -16.16 4.29
CA GLY A 230 -6.93 -17.47 4.21
C GLY A 230 -7.53 -17.99 5.51
N THR A 231 -6.99 -17.62 6.66
CA THR A 231 -7.41 -18.24 7.93
C THR A 231 -7.71 -17.26 9.05
N ALA A 232 -6.96 -16.19 9.17
CA ALA A 232 -7.11 -15.19 10.25
C ALA A 232 -6.27 -13.96 9.95
N PRO A 233 -6.49 -12.84 10.67
CA PRO A 233 -5.55 -11.74 10.68
C PRO A 233 -4.15 -12.23 11.07
N ASN A 234 -3.16 -11.86 10.28
CA ASN A 234 -1.77 -12.20 10.53
C ASN A 234 -1.08 -11.07 11.29
N SER A 235 -0.14 -11.40 12.14
CA SER A 235 0.64 -10.43 12.88
C SER A 235 2.06 -10.91 13.09
N VAL A 236 3.00 -9.98 13.03
CA VAL A 236 4.36 -10.19 13.47
C VAL A 236 4.71 -9.10 14.49
N GLU A 237 5.59 -9.43 15.43
CA GLU A 237 6.16 -8.47 16.36
C GLU A 237 7.55 -8.09 15.84
N LEU A 238 7.77 -6.82 15.56
CA LEU A 238 9.08 -6.29 15.21
C LEU A 238 9.91 -6.18 16.50
N LYS A 239 11.10 -6.75 16.48
CA LYS A 239 12.03 -6.79 17.62
C LYS A 239 12.88 -5.52 17.73
#